data_01cc3561a5bf6e9930ff77ff30e08a63
#
_entry.id   01cc3561a5bf6e9930ff77ff30e08a63
#
_cell.length_a   1.000
_cell.length_b   1.000
_cell.length_c   1.000
_cell.angle_alpha   90.00
_cell.angle_beta   90.00
_cell.angle_gamma   90.00
#
_symmetry.space_group_name_H-M   'P 1'
#
loop_
_entity.id
_entity.type
_entity.pdbx_description
1 polymer ?
#
loop_
_entity_poly.entity_id
_entity_poly.type
_entity_poly.pdbx_seq_one_letter_code
_entity_poly.pdbx_strand_id
1 'polypeptide(L)'
;MGGVLKRKFRLSLPEDECVIKLQEYCKFSFTLLKIPVIKKPLCIDANCHNNVNHYVTTYGGEKISGYYLITDIEDETYGCAIYHSIWKNTYGDLVDITPFEDGREYNIFSVMNNTEYYSGVAYDGKEYKLLEPGLNII
;
A
#
# COMPACT_ATOMS: atom_id res chain seq x y z
N MET A 1 10.25 -24.09 14.72
CA MET A 1 9.31 -23.82 15.30
C MET A 1 8.23 -23.77 14.51
N GLY A 2 7.80 -24.52 14.43
CA GLY A 2 6.79 -24.58 13.67
C GLY A 2 5.78 -23.54 13.91
N GLY A 3 5.69 -22.78 14.18
CA GLY A 3 4.58 -22.09 14.58
C GLY A 3 4.24 -20.80 13.98
N VAL A 4 4.99 -20.38 13.03
CA VAL A 4 4.63 -19.14 12.36
C VAL A 4 3.61 -19.45 11.29
N LEU A 5 2.36 -19.14 11.60
CA LEU A 5 1.32 -19.17 10.60
C LEU A 5 1.48 -17.93 9.76
N LYS A 6 1.75 -18.13 8.48
CA LYS A 6 1.73 -17.02 7.55
C LYS A 6 0.29 -16.55 7.41
N ARG A 7 0.07 -15.27 7.66
CA ARG A 7 -1.23 -14.67 7.41
C ARG A 7 -1.43 -14.48 5.92
N LYS A 8 -2.65 -14.70 5.48
CA LYS A 8 -3.05 -14.40 4.12
C LYS A 8 -3.87 -13.14 4.11
N PHE A 9 -3.59 -12.27 3.18
CA PHE A 9 -4.23 -10.98 3.11
C PHE A 9 -5.09 -10.85 1.85
N ARG A 10 -6.10 -10.00 1.96
CA ARG A 10 -6.90 -9.52 0.84
C ARG A 10 -6.77 -8.00 0.77
N LEU A 11 -7.25 -7.42 -0.31
CA LEU A 11 -7.37 -5.97 -0.40
C LEU A 11 -8.38 -5.49 0.65
N SER A 12 -8.06 -4.39 1.32
CA SER A 12 -8.89 -3.86 2.39
C SER A 12 -10.19 -3.28 1.87
N LEU A 13 -11.22 -3.30 2.72
CA LEU A 13 -12.49 -2.61 2.51
C LEU A 13 -12.58 -1.46 3.50
N PRO A 14 -13.28 -0.36 3.15
CA PRO A 14 -13.39 0.79 4.05
C PRO A 14 -13.98 0.46 5.42
N GLU A 15 -14.86 -0.54 5.48
CA GLU A 15 -15.50 -0.96 6.73
C GLU A 15 -14.66 -1.91 7.58
N ASP A 16 -13.53 -2.38 7.10
CA ASP A 16 -12.66 -3.24 7.90
C ASP A 16 -12.20 -2.50 9.15
N GLU A 17 -12.31 -3.12 10.31
CA GLU A 17 -11.95 -2.47 11.56
C GLU A 17 -10.50 -2.01 11.57
N CYS A 18 -9.59 -2.82 11.05
CA CYS A 18 -8.18 -2.47 10.99
C CYS A 18 -7.91 -1.22 10.16
N VAL A 19 -8.69 -0.98 9.10
CA VAL A 19 -8.53 0.21 8.26
C VAL A 19 -8.83 1.47 9.05
N ILE A 20 -9.91 1.47 9.82
CA ILE A 20 -10.29 2.60 10.66
C ILE A 20 -9.18 2.91 11.67
N LYS A 21 -8.65 1.88 12.31
CA LYS A 21 -7.58 2.03 13.27
C LYS A 21 -6.26 2.50 12.65
N LEU A 22 -5.90 1.92 11.52
CA LEU A 22 -4.69 2.31 10.81
C LEU A 22 -4.77 3.77 10.33
N GLN A 23 -5.95 4.22 9.92
CA GLN A 23 -6.15 5.58 9.51
C GLN A 23 -5.95 6.58 10.68
N GLU A 24 -6.44 6.25 11.84
CA GLU A 24 -6.22 7.07 13.03
C GLU A 24 -4.73 7.23 13.35
N TYR A 25 -3.97 6.16 13.14
CA TYR A 25 -2.54 6.13 13.45
C TYR A 25 -1.68 6.79 12.37
N CYS A 26 -1.92 6.44 11.10
CA CYS A 26 -1.07 6.84 9.97
C CYS A 26 -1.50 8.18 9.35
N LYS A 27 -2.70 8.67 9.66
CA LYS A 27 -3.19 9.95 9.13
C LYS A 27 -3.29 9.98 7.60
N PHE A 28 -3.80 8.90 6.99
CA PHE A 28 -4.08 8.92 5.55
C PHE A 28 -5.53 9.34 5.27
N SER A 29 -5.83 9.61 4.01
CA SER A 29 -7.16 10.05 3.58
C SER A 29 -8.25 9.04 3.93
N PHE A 30 -9.45 9.53 4.30
CA PHE A 30 -10.61 8.67 4.51
C PHE A 30 -11.08 8.01 3.21
N THR A 31 -10.67 8.51 2.06
CA THR A 31 -11.05 7.94 0.79
C THR A 31 -10.08 6.84 0.40
N LEU A 32 -10.58 5.61 0.27
CA LEU A 32 -9.80 4.51 -0.26
C LEU A 32 -10.00 4.46 -1.78
N LEU A 33 -8.89 4.40 -2.50
CA LEU A 33 -8.89 4.39 -3.95
C LEU A 33 -8.56 2.99 -4.44
N LYS A 34 -9.33 2.50 -5.41
CA LYS A 34 -9.03 1.26 -6.10
C LYS A 34 -8.19 1.61 -7.32
N ILE A 35 -6.91 1.30 -7.27
CA ILE A 35 -5.94 1.70 -8.29
C ILE A 35 -5.57 0.49 -9.14
N PRO A 36 -5.68 0.57 -10.49
CA PRO A 36 -5.23 -0.53 -11.33
C PRO A 36 -3.72 -0.70 -11.23
N VAL A 37 -3.29 -1.94 -11.14
CA VAL A 37 -1.87 -2.32 -11.18
C VAL A 37 -1.55 -2.67 -12.62
N ILE A 38 -0.75 -1.85 -13.28
CA ILE A 38 -0.35 -2.04 -14.67
C ILE A 38 1.16 -2.16 -14.72
N LYS A 39 1.66 -3.36 -14.94
CA LYS A 39 3.08 -3.60 -15.04
C LYS A 39 3.69 -2.81 -16.19
N LYS A 40 4.69 -2.02 -15.91
CA LYS A 40 5.41 -1.21 -16.89
C LYS A 40 6.83 -1.71 -17.07
N PRO A 41 7.43 -1.50 -18.26
CA PRO A 41 8.83 -1.85 -18.48
C PRO A 41 9.75 -1.20 -17.45
N LEU A 42 10.78 -1.94 -17.03
CA LEU A 42 11.80 -1.52 -16.06
C LEU A 42 11.31 -1.34 -14.63
N CYS A 43 10.02 -1.53 -14.37
CA CYS A 43 9.50 -1.49 -12.98
C CYS A 43 9.67 -2.87 -12.34
N ILE A 44 10.17 -2.87 -11.11
CA ILE A 44 10.42 -4.10 -10.37
C ILE A 44 9.67 -4.10 -9.04
N ASP A 45 9.39 -5.30 -8.53
CA ASP A 45 8.72 -5.51 -7.26
C ASP A 45 9.50 -4.86 -6.10
N ALA A 46 8.77 -4.41 -5.10
CA ALA A 46 9.31 -3.79 -3.88
C ALA A 46 10.16 -2.54 -4.13
N ASN A 47 9.98 -1.87 -5.26
CA ASN A 47 10.77 -0.70 -5.62
C ASN A 47 9.89 0.47 -6.09
N CYS A 48 8.73 0.63 -5.46
CA CYS A 48 7.69 1.55 -5.92
C CYS A 48 8.16 3.01 -6.04
N HIS A 49 8.93 3.50 -5.09
CA HIS A 49 9.36 4.89 -5.11
C HIS A 49 10.32 5.17 -6.26
N ASN A 50 11.27 4.28 -6.50
CA ASN A 50 12.22 4.41 -7.61
C ASN A 50 11.53 4.20 -8.95
N ASN A 51 10.61 3.23 -9.04
CA ASN A 51 9.81 3.00 -10.25
C ASN A 51 9.07 4.27 -10.65
N VAL A 52 8.37 4.89 -9.70
CA VAL A 52 7.60 6.11 -9.97
C VAL A 52 8.51 7.29 -10.28
N ASN A 53 9.61 7.47 -9.54
CA ASN A 53 10.56 8.54 -9.81
C ASN A 53 11.09 8.46 -11.25
N HIS A 54 11.41 7.25 -11.71
CA HIS A 54 11.88 7.03 -13.07
C HIS A 54 10.83 7.43 -14.10
N TYR A 55 9.59 7.02 -13.89
CA TYR A 55 8.50 7.34 -14.82
C TYR A 55 8.15 8.82 -14.84
N VAL A 56 8.15 9.49 -13.68
CA VAL A 56 7.94 10.94 -13.62
C VAL A 56 9.04 11.67 -14.37
N THR A 57 10.29 11.28 -14.16
CA THR A 57 11.43 11.91 -14.85
C THR A 57 11.38 11.69 -16.35
N THR A 58 10.99 10.49 -16.80
CA THR A 58 11.02 10.11 -18.21
C THR A 58 9.78 10.59 -18.97
N TYR A 59 8.59 10.46 -18.37
CA TYR A 59 7.32 10.66 -19.08
C TYR A 59 6.48 11.79 -18.51
N GLY A 60 6.88 12.39 -17.39
CA GLY A 60 6.11 13.45 -16.73
C GLY A 60 5.07 12.88 -15.75
N GLY A 61 4.13 13.73 -15.40
CA GLY A 61 3.14 13.39 -14.37
C GLY A 61 3.65 13.67 -12.97
N GLU A 62 3.07 12.99 -11.99
CA GLU A 62 3.37 13.24 -10.58
C GLU A 62 3.50 11.92 -9.80
N LYS A 63 4.34 11.96 -8.77
CA LYS A 63 4.43 10.90 -7.78
C LYS A 63 3.40 11.17 -6.69
N ILE A 64 2.52 10.21 -6.43
CA ILE A 64 1.56 10.29 -5.36
C ILE A 64 1.95 9.27 -4.29
N SER A 65 2.20 9.75 -3.10
CA SER A 65 2.62 8.90 -1.97
C SER A 65 1.48 8.71 -0.97
N GLY A 66 1.45 7.54 -0.38
CA GLY A 66 0.44 7.17 0.59
C GLY A 66 0.70 5.77 1.11
N TYR A 67 -0.38 5.03 1.36
CA TYR A 67 -0.29 3.66 1.87
C TYR A 67 -1.19 2.75 1.04
N TYR A 68 -0.71 1.55 0.74
CA TYR A 68 -1.64 0.52 0.31
C TYR A 68 -2.09 -0.27 1.54
N LEU A 69 -3.29 -0.81 1.47
CA LEU A 69 -3.98 -1.38 2.62
C LEU A 69 -4.38 -2.82 2.35
N ILE A 70 -4.01 -3.69 3.26
CA ILE A 70 -4.36 -5.12 3.20
C ILE A 70 -4.96 -5.54 4.53
N THR A 71 -5.90 -6.47 4.47
CA THR A 71 -6.62 -7.00 5.64
C THR A 71 -6.48 -8.52 5.65
N ASP A 72 -6.34 -9.10 6.84
CA ASP A 72 -6.29 -10.55 7.00
C ASP A 72 -7.58 -11.18 6.49
N ILE A 73 -7.47 -12.25 5.71
CA ILE A 73 -8.62 -12.93 5.11
C ILE A 73 -9.60 -13.43 6.19
N GLU A 74 -9.08 -13.87 7.32
CA GLU A 74 -9.87 -14.49 8.38
C GLU A 74 -10.23 -13.55 9.51
N ASP A 75 -9.58 -12.37 9.60
CA ASP A 75 -9.74 -11.49 10.75
C ASP A 75 -9.67 -10.03 10.31
N GLU A 76 -10.82 -9.37 10.15
CA GLU A 76 -10.89 -7.98 9.71
C GLU A 76 -10.33 -6.99 10.73
N THR A 77 -10.02 -7.43 11.94
CA THR A 77 -9.35 -6.58 12.93
C THR A 77 -7.85 -6.52 12.71
N TYR A 78 -7.29 -7.42 11.88
CA TYR A 78 -5.87 -7.43 11.57
C TYR A 78 -5.62 -6.91 10.17
N GLY A 79 -4.76 -5.93 10.06
CA GLY A 79 -4.37 -5.41 8.74
C GLY A 79 -3.10 -4.60 8.79
N CYS A 80 -2.66 -4.18 7.61
CA CYS A 80 -1.43 -3.41 7.44
C CYS A 80 -1.64 -2.24 6.50
N ALA A 81 -0.95 -1.15 6.81
CA ALA A 81 -0.79 -0.01 5.92
C ALA A 81 0.69 0.07 5.54
N ILE A 82 1.00 -0.01 4.27
CA ILE A 82 2.38 -0.04 3.77
C ILE A 82 2.65 1.20 2.94
N TYR A 83 3.70 1.93 3.28
CA TYR A 83 4.08 3.13 2.53
C TYR A 83 4.36 2.77 1.08
N HIS A 84 3.78 3.53 0.17
CA HIS A 84 3.76 3.18 -1.24
C HIS A 84 3.64 4.43 -2.10
N SER A 85 4.10 4.34 -3.34
CA SER A 85 3.93 5.40 -4.32
C SER A 85 3.28 4.86 -5.58
N ILE A 86 2.41 5.68 -6.15
CA ILE A 86 1.77 5.42 -7.44
C ILE A 86 2.04 6.59 -8.39
N TRP A 87 1.78 6.37 -9.65
CA TRP A 87 2.03 7.36 -10.71
C TRP A 87 0.70 7.97 -11.17
N LYS A 88 0.65 9.29 -11.14
CA LYS A 88 -0.40 10.04 -11.81
C LYS A 88 0.18 10.48 -13.15
N ASN A 89 -0.32 9.89 -14.23
CA ASN A 89 0.24 10.18 -15.55
C ASN A 89 -0.19 11.57 -16.06
N THR A 90 0.28 11.96 -17.24
CA THR A 90 -0.01 13.28 -17.76
C THR A 90 -1.47 13.46 -18.15
N TYR A 91 -2.24 12.39 -18.26
CA TYR A 91 -3.68 12.45 -18.51
C TYR A 91 -4.50 12.56 -17.21
N GLY A 92 -3.82 12.51 -16.06
CA GLY A 92 -4.48 12.56 -14.75
C GLY A 92 -4.92 11.20 -14.19
N ASP A 93 -4.59 10.12 -14.87
CA ASP A 93 -4.95 8.78 -14.40
C ASP A 93 -3.99 8.30 -13.31
N LEU A 94 -4.54 7.67 -12.29
CA LEU A 94 -3.77 7.06 -11.21
C LEU A 94 -3.52 5.59 -11.52
N VAL A 95 -2.26 5.21 -11.54
CA VAL A 95 -1.84 3.85 -11.90
C VAL A 95 -0.76 3.39 -10.94
N ASP A 96 -0.88 2.15 -10.48
CA ASP A 96 0.19 1.51 -9.72
C ASP A 96 1.08 0.75 -10.70
N ILE A 97 2.27 1.27 -10.93
CA ILE A 97 3.20 0.70 -11.93
C ILE A 97 4.18 -0.31 -11.33
N THR A 98 4.08 -0.56 -10.04
CA THR A 98 4.94 -1.53 -9.37
C THR A 98 4.28 -2.91 -9.38
N PRO A 99 4.93 -3.93 -9.94
CA PRO A 99 4.36 -5.27 -9.92
C PRO A 99 4.37 -5.84 -8.50
N PHE A 100 3.40 -6.69 -8.20
CA PHE A 100 3.33 -7.43 -6.93
C PHE A 100 3.50 -8.92 -7.19
N GLU A 101 4.18 -9.60 -6.27
CA GLU A 101 4.41 -11.05 -6.41
C GLU A 101 3.11 -11.86 -6.48
N ASP A 102 2.06 -11.38 -5.83
CA ASP A 102 0.76 -12.05 -5.84
C ASP A 102 -0.03 -11.83 -7.12
N GLY A 103 0.49 -11.02 -8.06
CA GLY A 103 -0.15 -10.80 -9.35
C GLY A 103 -1.46 -10.03 -9.29
N ARG A 104 -1.69 -9.27 -8.22
CA ARG A 104 -2.94 -8.51 -8.09
C ARG A 104 -3.15 -7.54 -9.25
N GLU A 105 -4.39 -7.41 -9.66
CA GLU A 105 -4.77 -6.51 -10.76
C GLU A 105 -5.12 -5.11 -10.25
N TYR A 106 -5.45 -4.98 -8.98
CA TYR A 106 -5.79 -3.72 -8.33
C TYR A 106 -5.12 -3.64 -6.98
N ASN A 107 -4.94 -2.42 -6.53
CA ASN A 107 -4.46 -2.16 -5.18
C ASN A 107 -5.43 -1.20 -4.49
N ILE A 108 -5.53 -1.27 -3.18
CA ILE A 108 -6.31 -0.31 -2.40
C ILE A 108 -5.32 0.66 -1.77
N PHE A 109 -5.48 1.92 -2.11
CA PHE A 109 -4.51 2.96 -1.79
C PHE A 109 -5.19 4.15 -1.17
N SER A 110 -4.54 4.78 -0.21
CA SER A 110 -4.99 6.04 0.34
C SER A 110 -3.85 7.04 0.39
N VAL A 111 -4.14 8.27 -0.04
CA VAL A 111 -3.14 9.34 -0.09
C VAL A 111 -2.81 9.76 1.34
N MET A 112 -1.53 9.94 1.65
CA MET A 112 -1.12 10.43 2.96
C MET A 112 -1.47 11.90 3.11
N ASN A 113 -1.88 12.28 4.33
CA ASN A 113 -2.32 13.64 4.62
C ASN A 113 -1.24 14.54 5.22
N ASN A 114 -0.09 13.99 5.54
CA ASN A 114 1.01 14.76 6.12
C ASN A 114 2.34 14.35 5.50
N THR A 115 3.41 15.05 5.90
CA THR A 115 4.75 14.77 5.37
C THR A 115 5.49 13.70 6.16
N GLU A 116 5.02 13.39 7.36
CA GLU A 116 5.60 12.33 8.18
C GLU A 116 4.92 11.01 7.84
N TYR A 117 5.72 9.97 7.68
CA TYR A 117 5.20 8.67 7.31
C TYR A 117 5.93 7.55 8.04
N TYR A 118 5.25 6.40 8.11
CA TYR A 118 5.85 5.16 8.58
C TYR A 118 6.12 4.27 7.37
N SER A 119 7.17 3.45 7.41
CA SER A 119 7.43 2.48 6.34
C SER A 119 6.30 1.47 6.21
N GLY A 120 5.73 1.09 7.34
CA GLY A 120 4.56 0.24 7.40
C GLY A 120 4.09 0.12 8.83
N VAL A 121 2.80 -0.10 8.99
CA VAL A 121 2.16 -0.27 10.29
C VAL A 121 1.20 -1.43 10.21
N ALA A 122 1.28 -2.36 11.18
CA ALA A 122 0.28 -3.41 11.35
C ALA A 122 -0.59 -3.09 12.56
N TYR A 123 -1.86 -3.42 12.49
CA TYR A 123 -2.78 -3.39 13.62
C TYR A 123 -3.32 -4.81 13.84
N ASP A 124 -3.22 -5.32 15.06
CA ASP A 124 -3.58 -6.70 15.35
C ASP A 124 -4.91 -6.87 16.10
N GLY A 125 -5.70 -5.81 16.15
CA GLY A 125 -6.94 -5.79 16.92
C GLY A 125 -6.78 -5.20 18.31
N LYS A 126 -5.56 -4.99 18.76
CA LYS A 126 -5.26 -4.46 20.09
C LYS A 126 -4.22 -3.33 20.06
N GLU A 127 -3.13 -3.53 19.33
CA GLU A 127 -2.04 -2.58 19.31
C GLU A 127 -1.45 -2.43 17.91
N TYR A 128 -0.72 -1.34 17.73
CA TYR A 128 -0.02 -1.05 16.48
C TYR A 128 1.42 -1.55 16.57
N LYS A 129 1.94 -2.04 15.45
CA LYS A 129 3.31 -2.48 15.34
C LYS A 129 3.93 -1.87 14.11
N LEU A 130 5.06 -1.19 14.28
CA LEU A 130 5.80 -0.64 13.15
C LEU A 130 6.50 -1.75 12.40
N LEU A 131 6.47 -1.66 11.08
CA LEU A 131 7.10 -2.62 10.18
C LEU A 131 8.35 -1.98 9.60
N GLU A 132 9.44 -2.74 9.55
CA GLU A 132 10.69 -2.23 9.01
C GLU A 132 10.65 -2.16 7.48
N PRO A 133 11.39 -1.21 6.87
CA PRO A 133 11.49 -1.12 5.43
C PRO A 133 12.02 -2.42 4.82
N GLY A 134 11.44 -2.83 3.70
CA GLY A 134 11.87 -4.03 3.03
C GLY A 134 11.32 -5.33 3.59
N LEU A 135 10.51 -5.27 4.65
CA LEU A 135 9.88 -6.46 5.19
C LEU A 135 8.82 -6.96 4.23
N ASN A 136 8.92 -8.22 3.85
CA ASN A 136 7.92 -8.84 2.99
C ASN A 136 6.77 -9.35 3.85
N ILE A 137 5.61 -8.75 3.72
CA ILE A 137 4.45 -9.05 4.56
C ILE A 137 3.45 -9.94 3.85
N ILE A 138 3.53 -10.02 2.56
CA ILE A 138 2.57 -10.76 1.73
C ILE A 138 3.10 -12.13 1.38
#